data_074cfa62271ea44d740de5efdfdc0213
#
_entry.id   074cfa62271ea44d740de5efdfdc0213
#
_cell.length_a   1.000
_cell.length_b   1.000
_cell.length_c   1.000
_cell.angle_alpha   90.00
_cell.angle_beta   90.00
_cell.angle_gamma   90.00
#
_symmetry.space_group_name_H-M   'P 1'
#
loop_
_entity.id
_entity.type
_entity.pdbx_description
1 polymer ?
#
loop_
_entity_poly.entity_id
_entity_poly.type
_entity_poly.pdbx_seq_one_letter_code
_entity_poly.pdbx_strand_id
1 'polypeptide(L)'
;MVHKKLKREILTYTSVILGTVLLSVVVQHYWFQPYTVKGDSMKPILHEGNRIIINKHSKLERFDIVVLQAPYSSDFLVKRIVGLPGETVEYKDDVLYINNKVKKEPHLHKYLSKVPAYERFTENFSTYELSQDGTIPDGYVLVLGDNRRISRDGRHFGLTPISSIMGEVNMKYWPLKEMTLMH
;
A
#
# COMPACT_ATOMS: atom_id res chain seq x y z
N MET A 1 -11.84 26.97 51.51
CA MET A 1 -11.65 27.50 50.12
C MET A 1 -10.71 26.63 49.28
N VAL A 2 -9.57 26.20 49.78
CA VAL A 2 -8.53 25.43 49.05
C VAL A 2 -9.04 24.14 48.43
N HIS A 3 -9.81 23.33 49.18
CA HIS A 3 -10.33 22.04 48.67
C HIS A 3 -11.32 22.17 47.48
N LYS A 4 -12.09 23.25 47.38
CA LYS A 4 -12.98 23.50 46.25
C LYS A 4 -12.19 23.89 44.99
N LYS A 5 -11.14 24.67 45.16
CA LYS A 5 -10.25 25.08 44.07
C LYS A 5 -9.51 23.86 43.50
N LEU A 6 -8.93 23.04 44.38
CA LEU A 6 -8.23 21.82 43.99
C LEU A 6 -9.15 20.82 43.26
N LYS A 7 -10.37 20.58 43.76
CA LYS A 7 -11.34 19.70 43.06
C LYS A 7 -11.70 20.22 41.67
N ARG A 8 -11.85 21.53 41.49
CA ARG A 8 -12.15 22.13 40.18
C ARG A 8 -10.98 22.00 39.21
N GLU A 9 -9.76 22.20 39.68
CA GLU A 9 -8.55 22.01 38.86
C GLU A 9 -8.39 20.56 38.45
N ILE A 10 -8.54 19.59 39.37
CA ILE A 10 -8.52 18.15 39.03
C ILE A 10 -9.57 17.84 38.01
N LEU A 11 -10.81 18.29 38.16
CA LEU A 11 -11.89 18.03 37.21
C LEU A 11 -11.58 18.59 35.83
N THR A 12 -10.97 19.81 35.78
CA THR A 12 -10.57 20.42 34.51
C THR A 12 -9.49 19.61 33.81
N TYR A 13 -8.43 19.21 34.53
CA TYR A 13 -7.36 18.39 33.92
C TYR A 13 -7.85 17.05 33.50
N THR A 14 -8.68 16.37 34.28
CA THR A 14 -9.27 15.05 33.88
C THR A 14 -10.16 15.19 32.67
N SER A 15 -10.98 16.25 32.57
CA SER A 15 -11.83 16.45 31.38
C SER A 15 -11.02 16.76 30.12
N VAL A 16 -9.92 17.54 30.22
CA VAL A 16 -9.01 17.80 29.11
C VAL A 16 -8.32 16.51 28.65
N ILE A 17 -7.79 15.72 29.59
CA ILE A 17 -7.16 14.42 29.26
C ILE A 17 -8.16 13.49 28.58
N LEU A 18 -9.36 13.36 29.14
CA LEU A 18 -10.40 12.49 28.56
C LEU A 18 -10.80 12.95 27.17
N GLY A 19 -10.97 14.26 26.97
CA GLY A 19 -11.28 14.84 25.64
C GLY A 19 -10.17 14.59 24.62
N THR A 20 -8.91 14.73 25.01
CA THR A 20 -7.76 14.47 24.13
C THR A 20 -7.67 12.99 23.75
N VAL A 21 -7.87 12.09 24.71
CA VAL A 21 -7.88 10.65 24.47
C VAL A 21 -9.02 10.28 23.52
N LEU A 22 -10.23 10.79 23.76
CA LEU A 22 -11.38 10.54 22.89
C LEU A 22 -11.13 11.04 21.47
N LEU A 23 -10.62 12.26 21.31
CA LEU A 23 -10.27 12.82 20.00
C LEU A 23 -9.21 11.97 19.31
N SER A 24 -8.17 11.52 20.01
CA SER A 24 -7.13 10.65 19.47
C SER A 24 -7.71 9.32 18.96
N VAL A 25 -8.60 8.70 19.72
CA VAL A 25 -9.28 7.44 19.32
C VAL A 25 -10.13 7.68 18.07
N VAL A 26 -10.88 8.78 18.00
CA VAL A 26 -11.70 9.14 16.85
C VAL A 26 -10.82 9.33 15.60
N VAL A 27 -9.74 10.11 15.71
CA VAL A 27 -8.81 10.34 14.60
C VAL A 27 -8.19 9.01 14.13
N GLN A 28 -7.71 8.18 15.05
CA GLN A 28 -7.15 6.88 14.69
C GLN A 28 -8.19 5.97 13.99
N HIS A 29 -9.41 5.94 14.51
CA HIS A 29 -10.45 5.08 13.93
C HIS A 29 -10.85 5.49 12.52
N TYR A 30 -10.96 6.79 12.24
CA TYR A 30 -11.41 7.29 10.94
C TYR A 30 -10.30 7.45 9.91
N TRP A 31 -9.09 7.85 10.30
CA TRP A 31 -8.00 8.15 9.35
C TRP A 31 -6.96 7.05 9.22
N PHE A 32 -6.59 6.40 10.33
CA PHE A 32 -5.46 5.49 10.35
C PHE A 32 -5.86 4.12 10.87
N GLN A 33 -5.36 3.08 10.19
CA GLN A 33 -5.59 1.71 10.61
C GLN A 33 -4.28 0.94 10.67
N PRO A 34 -3.94 0.33 11.82
CA PRO A 34 -2.80 -0.58 11.92
C PRO A 34 -3.12 -1.88 11.21
N TYR A 35 -2.13 -2.43 10.50
CA TYR A 35 -2.24 -3.71 9.82
C TYR A 35 -0.93 -4.49 9.98
N THR A 36 -1.02 -5.82 10.03
CA THR A 36 0.15 -6.72 10.06
C THR A 36 0.27 -7.41 8.71
N VAL A 37 1.42 -7.23 8.06
CA VAL A 37 1.73 -7.80 6.75
C VAL A 37 1.74 -9.33 6.84
N LYS A 38 1.06 -9.99 5.91
CA LYS A 38 1.04 -11.43 5.77
C LYS A 38 1.70 -11.82 4.45
N GLY A 39 2.56 -12.84 4.52
CA GLY A 39 3.27 -13.39 3.36
C GLY A 39 4.38 -12.48 2.81
N ASP A 40 4.99 -12.94 1.73
CA ASP A 40 6.27 -12.44 1.22
C ASP A 40 6.17 -11.69 -0.11
N SER A 41 4.95 -11.41 -0.57
CA SER A 41 4.72 -10.79 -1.88
C SER A 41 5.29 -9.37 -2.04
N MET A 42 5.57 -8.69 -0.92
CA MET A 42 6.14 -7.33 -0.90
C MET A 42 7.61 -7.30 -0.47
N LYS A 43 8.24 -8.49 -0.34
CA LYS A 43 9.68 -8.53 -0.08
C LYS A 43 10.45 -7.85 -1.23
N PRO A 44 11.51 -7.19 -0.86
CA PRO A 44 12.12 -7.07 0.47
C PRO A 44 11.75 -5.79 1.22
N ILE A 45 10.84 -4.99 0.70
CA ILE A 45 10.43 -3.73 1.33
C ILE A 45 9.58 -4.00 2.57
N LEU A 46 8.62 -4.93 2.44
CA LEU A 46 7.83 -5.42 3.57
C LEU A 46 7.95 -6.93 3.68
N HIS A 47 8.13 -7.39 4.91
CA HIS A 47 8.22 -8.80 5.29
C HIS A 47 7.01 -9.22 6.09
N GLU A 48 6.72 -10.50 6.11
CA GLU A 48 5.71 -11.05 7.00
C GLU A 48 5.98 -10.65 8.46
N GLY A 49 4.93 -10.27 9.18
CA GLY A 49 5.03 -9.78 10.56
C GLY A 49 5.37 -8.30 10.70
N ASN A 50 5.74 -7.59 9.62
CA ASN A 50 5.87 -6.14 9.69
C ASN A 50 4.52 -5.51 10.04
N ARG A 51 4.54 -4.48 10.89
CA ARG A 51 3.34 -3.71 11.21
C ARG A 51 3.40 -2.35 10.54
N ILE A 52 2.33 -2.03 9.85
CA ILE A 52 2.19 -0.83 9.02
C ILE A 52 0.98 -0.02 9.46
N ILE A 53 1.01 1.27 9.15
CA ILE A 53 -0.12 2.19 9.31
C ILE A 53 -0.68 2.52 7.93
N ILE A 54 -1.99 2.35 7.78
CA ILE A 54 -2.75 2.62 6.58
C ILE A 54 -3.47 3.96 6.76
N ASN A 55 -3.34 4.86 5.79
CA ASN A 55 -4.15 6.05 5.64
C ASN A 55 -5.32 5.76 4.69
N LYS A 56 -6.54 5.89 5.18
CA LYS A 56 -7.76 5.57 4.43
C LYS A 56 -8.19 6.66 3.45
N HIS A 57 -7.64 7.85 3.56
CA HIS A 57 -8.07 9.04 2.80
C HIS A 57 -6.97 9.61 1.90
N SER A 58 -5.89 8.87 1.67
CA SER A 58 -4.87 9.29 0.73
C SER A 58 -5.40 9.31 -0.69
N LYS A 59 -4.96 10.29 -1.47
CA LYS A 59 -5.07 10.25 -2.92
C LYS A 59 -4.07 9.22 -3.43
N LEU A 60 -4.58 8.21 -4.11
CA LEU A 60 -3.75 7.12 -4.62
C LEU A 60 -2.92 7.59 -5.82
N GLU A 61 -1.62 7.33 -5.75
CA GLU A 61 -0.66 7.67 -6.80
C GLU A 61 0.11 6.42 -7.26
N ARG A 62 0.83 6.58 -8.36
CA ARG A 62 1.67 5.51 -8.87
C ARG A 62 2.80 5.22 -7.90
N PHE A 63 3.05 3.94 -7.67
CA PHE A 63 4.00 3.34 -6.77
C PHE A 63 3.62 3.41 -5.28
N ASP A 64 2.46 3.93 -4.93
CA ASP A 64 1.95 3.78 -3.58
C ASP A 64 1.78 2.31 -3.21
N ILE A 65 2.14 1.97 -1.98
CA ILE A 65 1.82 0.67 -1.41
C ILE A 65 0.43 0.76 -0.80
N VAL A 66 -0.44 -0.14 -1.18
CA VAL A 66 -1.83 -0.16 -0.74
C VAL A 66 -2.20 -1.48 -0.10
N VAL A 67 -3.16 -1.42 0.83
CA VAL A 67 -3.85 -2.60 1.34
C VAL A 67 -5.21 -2.69 0.67
N LEU A 68 -5.51 -3.83 0.09
CA LEU A 68 -6.75 -4.08 -0.66
C LEU A 68 -7.37 -5.40 -0.24
N GLN A 69 -8.69 -5.53 -0.41
CA GLN A 69 -9.38 -6.80 -0.23
C GLN A 69 -9.05 -7.72 -1.41
N ALA A 70 -8.71 -8.97 -1.10
CA ALA A 70 -8.45 -9.96 -2.14
C ALA A 70 -9.72 -10.25 -2.95
N PRO A 71 -9.66 -10.32 -4.30
CA PRO A 71 -10.85 -10.56 -5.12
C PRO A 71 -11.42 -11.98 -4.99
N TYR A 72 -10.70 -12.88 -4.36
CA TYR A 72 -11.04 -14.30 -4.24
C TYR A 72 -11.21 -14.79 -2.78
N SER A 73 -11.06 -13.89 -1.81
CA SER A 73 -11.26 -14.22 -0.38
C SER A 73 -11.59 -12.97 0.44
N SER A 74 -11.92 -13.16 1.70
CA SER A 74 -12.09 -12.06 2.67
C SER A 74 -10.76 -11.51 3.22
N ASP A 75 -9.63 -12.05 2.81
CA ASP A 75 -8.33 -11.60 3.25
C ASP A 75 -7.94 -10.27 2.63
N PHE A 76 -6.96 -9.62 3.25
CA PHE A 76 -6.35 -8.41 2.72
C PHE A 76 -4.97 -8.69 2.18
N LEU A 77 -4.65 -8.06 1.06
CA LEU A 77 -3.38 -8.12 0.37
C LEU A 77 -2.66 -6.78 0.47
N VAL A 78 -1.34 -6.82 0.53
CA VAL A 78 -0.49 -5.63 0.38
C VAL A 78 0.15 -5.69 -0.99
N LYS A 79 -0.03 -4.65 -1.80
CA LYS A 79 0.48 -4.55 -3.18
C LYS A 79 0.88 -3.11 -3.48
N ARG A 80 1.58 -2.91 -4.61
CA ARG A 80 1.96 -1.60 -5.12
C ARG A 80 1.15 -1.25 -6.35
N ILE A 81 0.66 -0.01 -6.44
CA ILE A 81 0.01 0.52 -7.64
C ILE A 81 1.07 0.73 -8.72
N VAL A 82 0.90 0.11 -9.87
CA VAL A 82 1.79 0.25 -11.02
C VAL A 82 1.10 0.97 -12.17
N GLY A 83 -0.18 0.69 -12.41
CA GLY A 83 -0.97 1.33 -13.44
C GLY A 83 -2.15 2.10 -12.86
N LEU A 84 -2.42 3.28 -13.41
CA LEU A 84 -3.52 4.17 -13.06
C LEU A 84 -4.62 4.15 -14.12
N PRO A 85 -5.85 4.61 -13.81
CA PRO A 85 -6.93 4.73 -14.79
C PRO A 85 -6.49 5.48 -16.05
N GLY A 86 -6.93 5.03 -17.21
CA GLY A 86 -6.62 5.63 -18.52
C GLY A 86 -5.25 5.25 -19.10
N GLU A 87 -4.50 4.37 -18.45
CA GLU A 87 -3.16 4.00 -18.89
C GLU A 87 -3.10 2.59 -19.48
N THR A 88 -2.17 2.41 -20.41
CA THR A 88 -1.69 1.09 -20.82
C THR A 88 -0.41 0.76 -20.08
N VAL A 89 -0.27 -0.47 -19.59
CA VAL A 89 0.92 -0.96 -18.88
C VAL A 89 1.49 -2.16 -19.61
N GLU A 90 2.77 -2.14 -19.87
CA GLU A 90 3.49 -3.27 -20.46
C GLU A 90 4.80 -3.51 -19.71
N TYR A 91 5.10 -4.77 -19.43
CA TYR A 91 6.43 -5.24 -19.02
C TYR A 91 7.06 -6.03 -20.13
N LYS A 92 8.23 -5.59 -20.55
CA LYS A 92 9.05 -6.27 -21.54
C LYS A 92 10.51 -6.28 -21.10
N ASP A 93 11.05 -7.48 -20.90
CA ASP A 93 12.43 -7.72 -20.50
C ASP A 93 12.84 -6.89 -19.26
N ASP A 94 12.01 -6.99 -18.18
CA ASP A 94 12.14 -6.26 -16.92
C ASP A 94 11.99 -4.73 -17.02
N VAL A 95 11.60 -4.20 -18.16
CA VAL A 95 11.34 -2.78 -18.36
C VAL A 95 9.85 -2.50 -18.31
N LEU A 96 9.46 -1.57 -17.44
CA LEU A 96 8.09 -1.07 -17.35
C LEU A 96 7.85 0.03 -18.40
N TYR A 97 6.78 -0.14 -19.17
CA TYR A 97 6.28 0.88 -20.09
C TYR A 97 4.88 1.32 -19.63
N ILE A 98 4.67 2.62 -19.57
CA ILE A 98 3.36 3.26 -19.33
C ILE A 98 3.04 4.12 -20.55
N ASN A 99 1.94 3.84 -21.23
CA ASN A 99 1.56 4.52 -22.47
C ASN A 99 2.74 4.53 -23.49
N ASN A 100 3.37 3.39 -23.67
CA ASN A 100 4.53 3.16 -24.54
C ASN A 100 5.79 3.96 -24.17
N LYS A 101 5.86 4.54 -22.97
CA LYS A 101 7.04 5.27 -22.48
C LYS A 101 7.67 4.52 -21.31
N VAL A 102 8.99 4.39 -21.33
CA VAL A 102 9.75 3.75 -20.24
C VAL A 102 9.49 4.48 -18.92
N LYS A 103 9.12 3.75 -17.90
CA LYS A 103 8.95 4.22 -16.54
C LYS A 103 9.91 3.50 -15.61
N LYS A 104 10.77 4.24 -14.92
CA LYS A 104 11.70 3.67 -13.94
C LYS A 104 10.97 3.23 -12.68
N GLU A 105 11.40 2.12 -12.10
CA GLU A 105 10.95 1.58 -10.81
C GLU A 105 12.09 1.64 -9.78
N PRO A 106 12.31 2.80 -9.12
CA PRO A 106 13.45 3.00 -8.22
C PRO A 106 13.48 2.00 -7.06
N HIS A 107 12.31 1.59 -6.58
CA HIS A 107 12.13 0.64 -5.49
C HIS A 107 12.64 -0.77 -5.84
N LEU A 108 12.71 -1.14 -7.12
CA LEU A 108 13.19 -2.45 -7.60
C LEU A 108 14.67 -2.44 -8.02
N HIS A 109 15.25 -1.28 -8.26
CA HIS A 109 16.60 -1.16 -8.85
C HIS A 109 17.66 -2.03 -8.13
N LYS A 110 17.65 -2.04 -6.79
CA LYS A 110 18.59 -2.82 -5.97
C LYS A 110 18.39 -4.34 -6.12
N TYR A 111 17.22 -4.78 -6.55
CA TYR A 111 16.88 -6.20 -6.71
C TYR A 111 17.12 -6.67 -8.14
N LEU A 112 16.78 -5.85 -9.10
CA LEU A 112 17.07 -6.11 -10.52
C LEU A 112 18.57 -6.31 -10.75
N SER A 113 19.42 -5.55 -10.08
CA SER A 113 20.88 -5.70 -10.17
C SER A 113 21.42 -7.05 -9.66
N LYS A 114 20.62 -7.83 -8.94
CA LYS A 114 21.00 -9.16 -8.40
C LYS A 114 20.42 -10.32 -9.22
N VAL A 115 19.55 -10.02 -10.18
CA VAL A 115 18.98 -11.04 -11.06
C VAL A 115 20.01 -11.36 -12.14
N PRO A 116 20.32 -12.65 -12.38
CA PRO A 116 21.19 -13.04 -13.48
C PRO A 116 20.63 -12.57 -14.83
N ALA A 117 21.49 -12.16 -15.74
CA ALA A 117 21.09 -11.61 -17.05
C ALA A 117 20.24 -12.56 -17.94
N TYR A 118 20.30 -13.87 -17.65
CA TYR A 118 19.50 -14.89 -18.34
C TYR A 118 18.13 -15.16 -17.69
N GLU A 119 17.84 -14.52 -16.56
CA GLU A 119 16.60 -14.65 -15.83
C GLU A 119 15.81 -13.33 -15.87
N ARG A 120 14.49 -13.42 -15.83
CA ARG A 120 13.60 -12.26 -15.66
C ARG A 120 13.12 -12.18 -14.22
N PHE A 121 13.09 -10.97 -13.70
CA PHE A 121 12.49 -10.66 -12.40
C PHE A 121 10.97 -10.48 -12.51
N THR A 122 10.54 -9.82 -13.59
CA THR A 122 9.14 -9.62 -13.94
C THR A 122 8.87 -10.32 -15.28
N GLU A 123 7.88 -11.19 -15.33
CA GLU A 123 7.41 -11.80 -16.57
C GLU A 123 6.89 -10.73 -17.53
N ASN A 124 7.06 -10.97 -18.83
CA ASN A 124 6.46 -10.12 -19.84
C ASN A 124 4.95 -10.18 -19.69
N PHE A 125 4.30 -9.02 -19.69
CA PHE A 125 2.90 -8.88 -19.38
C PHE A 125 2.38 -7.57 -19.96
N SER A 126 1.12 -7.54 -20.38
CA SER A 126 0.47 -6.35 -20.89
C SER A 126 -0.96 -6.23 -20.39
N THR A 127 -1.43 -5.00 -20.16
CA THR A 127 -2.84 -4.73 -19.86
C THR A 127 -3.79 -5.08 -21.03
N TYR A 128 -3.28 -5.30 -22.24
CA TYR A 128 -4.04 -5.89 -23.36
C TYR A 128 -4.54 -7.31 -23.07
N GLU A 129 -3.96 -8.00 -22.09
CA GLU A 129 -4.43 -9.29 -21.60
C GLU A 129 -5.58 -9.17 -20.59
N LEU A 130 -5.82 -7.96 -20.06
CA LEU A 130 -6.78 -7.69 -18.98
C LEU A 130 -7.99 -6.86 -19.42
N SER A 131 -7.87 -6.08 -20.50
CA SER A 131 -8.93 -5.23 -21.03
C SER A 131 -8.89 -5.23 -22.55
N GLN A 132 -10.04 -5.00 -23.19
CA GLN A 132 -10.20 -5.12 -24.65
C GLN A 132 -9.32 -4.14 -25.44
N ASP A 133 -9.14 -2.94 -24.93
CA ASP A 133 -8.34 -1.87 -25.55
C ASP A 133 -6.96 -1.69 -24.91
N GLY A 134 -6.62 -2.54 -23.94
CA GLY A 134 -5.38 -2.45 -23.17
C GLY A 134 -5.34 -1.33 -22.14
N THR A 135 -6.38 -0.51 -22.07
CA THR A 135 -6.44 0.63 -21.15
C THR A 135 -7.05 0.23 -19.82
N ILE A 136 -6.49 0.68 -18.71
CA ILE A 136 -7.07 0.50 -17.39
C ILE A 136 -8.33 1.37 -17.28
N PRO A 137 -9.53 0.79 -17.06
CA PRO A 137 -10.78 1.56 -16.98
C PRO A 137 -10.80 2.52 -15.78
N ASP A 138 -11.66 3.53 -15.85
CA ASP A 138 -11.94 4.39 -14.71
C ASP A 138 -12.42 3.58 -13.50
N GLY A 139 -11.95 3.96 -12.31
CA GLY A 139 -12.25 3.25 -11.08
C GLY A 139 -11.43 1.99 -10.82
N TYR A 140 -10.49 1.64 -11.70
CA TYR A 140 -9.58 0.51 -11.55
C TYR A 140 -8.12 0.93 -11.55
N VAL A 141 -7.28 0.09 -10.95
CA VAL A 141 -5.82 0.21 -10.97
C VAL A 141 -5.20 -1.16 -11.23
N LEU A 142 -3.97 -1.16 -11.74
CA LEU A 142 -3.14 -2.36 -11.78
C LEU A 142 -2.22 -2.36 -10.57
N VAL A 143 -2.26 -3.44 -9.80
CA VAL A 143 -1.40 -3.61 -8.61
C VAL A 143 -0.48 -4.81 -8.77
N LEU A 144 0.78 -4.65 -8.39
CA LEU A 144 1.78 -5.73 -8.39
C LEU A 144 2.44 -5.86 -7.03
N GLY A 145 2.94 -7.06 -6.74
CA GLY A 145 3.85 -7.25 -5.59
C GLY A 145 5.28 -6.88 -5.94
N ASP A 146 6.04 -6.40 -4.98
CA ASP A 146 7.46 -6.08 -5.17
C ASP A 146 8.29 -7.34 -5.39
N ASN A 147 7.89 -8.46 -4.78
CA ASN A 147 8.45 -9.77 -5.06
C ASN A 147 7.80 -10.39 -6.31
N ARG A 148 8.17 -9.90 -7.48
CA ARG A 148 7.57 -10.21 -8.78
C ARG A 148 7.45 -11.70 -9.09
N ARG A 149 8.43 -12.50 -8.62
CA ARG A 149 8.53 -13.93 -8.93
C ARG A 149 7.52 -14.81 -8.20
N ILE A 150 7.08 -14.40 -7.00
CA ILE A 150 6.16 -15.21 -6.18
C ILE A 150 4.83 -14.51 -5.90
N SER A 151 4.71 -13.25 -6.27
CA SER A 151 3.51 -12.49 -6.00
C SER A 151 2.34 -12.95 -6.88
N ARG A 152 1.25 -13.36 -6.23
CA ARG A 152 -0.04 -13.44 -6.88
C ARG A 152 -0.69 -12.07 -6.82
N ASP A 153 -0.76 -11.39 -7.95
CA ASP A 153 -1.18 -10.00 -8.08
C ASP A 153 -2.00 -9.74 -9.35
N GLY A 154 -2.10 -8.50 -9.80
CA GLY A 154 -2.92 -8.09 -10.94
C GLY A 154 -2.63 -8.85 -12.24
N ARG A 155 -1.46 -9.42 -12.41
CA ARG A 155 -1.13 -10.31 -13.54
C ARG A 155 -1.95 -11.60 -13.52
N HIS A 156 -2.41 -12.01 -12.33
CA HIS A 156 -3.14 -13.27 -12.13
C HIS A 156 -4.64 -13.06 -11.89
N PHE A 157 -5.00 -12.02 -11.13
CA PHE A 157 -6.40 -11.80 -10.78
C PHE A 157 -7.03 -10.59 -11.47
N GLY A 158 -6.27 -9.91 -12.35
CA GLY A 158 -6.76 -8.80 -13.15
C GLY A 158 -6.69 -7.43 -12.45
N LEU A 159 -7.42 -6.49 -13.00
CA LEU A 159 -7.49 -5.11 -12.50
C LEU A 159 -8.21 -5.06 -11.16
N THR A 160 -7.75 -4.18 -10.29
CA THR A 160 -8.26 -4.01 -8.93
C THR A 160 -9.18 -2.80 -8.87
N PRO A 161 -10.45 -2.95 -8.43
CA PRO A 161 -11.32 -1.80 -8.19
C PRO A 161 -10.73 -0.88 -7.10
N ILE A 162 -10.70 0.41 -7.33
CA ILE A 162 -10.24 1.39 -6.32
C ILE A 162 -11.08 1.29 -5.04
N SER A 163 -12.37 0.97 -5.16
CA SER A 163 -13.27 0.76 -4.02
C SER A 163 -12.91 -0.41 -3.11
N SER A 164 -12.09 -1.36 -3.59
CA SER A 164 -11.58 -2.48 -2.78
C SER A 164 -10.31 -2.13 -2.00
N ILE A 165 -9.72 -0.95 -2.27
CA ILE A 165 -8.53 -0.48 -1.57
C ILE A 165 -8.94 0.12 -0.23
N MET A 166 -8.41 -0.44 0.86
CA MET A 166 -8.61 0.06 2.22
C MET A 166 -7.90 1.40 2.44
N GLY A 167 -6.73 1.59 1.83
CA GLY A 167 -5.93 2.79 1.91
C GLY A 167 -4.46 2.56 1.57
N GLU A 168 -3.70 3.65 1.65
CA GLU A 168 -2.26 3.70 1.38
C GLU A 168 -1.46 3.38 2.64
N VAL A 169 -0.34 2.68 2.48
CA VAL A 169 0.62 2.41 3.55
C VAL A 169 1.56 3.60 3.71
N ASN A 170 1.37 4.37 4.78
CA ASN A 170 2.19 5.55 5.04
C ASN A 170 3.45 5.26 5.85
N MET A 171 3.42 4.21 6.66
CA MET A 171 4.51 3.96 7.61
C MET A 171 4.63 2.47 7.95
N LYS A 172 5.85 1.97 7.96
CA LYS A 172 6.22 0.74 8.67
C LYS A 172 6.74 1.12 10.06
N TYR A 173 6.03 0.71 11.14
CA TYR A 173 6.42 1.07 12.51
C TYR A 173 6.98 -0.10 13.31
N TRP A 174 6.89 -1.33 12.81
CA TRP A 174 7.49 -2.50 13.43
C TRP A 174 8.15 -3.41 12.41
N PRO A 175 9.36 -3.95 12.68
CA PRO A 175 10.15 -3.78 13.90
C PRO A 175 10.71 -2.34 14.04
N LEU A 176 10.85 -1.86 15.27
CA LEU A 176 11.28 -0.46 15.53
C LEU A 176 12.60 -0.08 14.87
N LYS A 177 13.52 -1.05 14.70
CA LYS A 177 14.82 -0.82 14.04
C LYS A 177 14.69 -0.54 12.54
N GLU A 178 13.56 -0.86 11.95
CA GLU A 178 13.25 -0.69 10.53
C GLU A 178 12.13 0.31 10.29
N MET A 179 11.81 1.12 11.30
CA MET A 179 10.76 2.13 11.19
C MET A 179 11.09 3.12 10.07
N THR A 180 10.14 3.30 9.14
CA THR A 180 10.32 4.16 7.97
C THR A 180 8.98 4.64 7.45
N LEU A 181 8.98 5.86 6.90
CA LEU A 181 7.87 6.36 6.11
C LEU A 181 7.92 5.69 4.73
N MET A 182 6.74 5.42 4.17
CA MET A 182 6.58 4.77 2.88
C MET A 182 5.97 5.80 1.92
N HIS A 183 6.76 6.22 0.95
CA HIS A 183 6.35 7.16 -0.11
C HIS A 183 6.80 6.63 -1.45
#